data_6ec788d8c66c516cabbeec53fcc5d948
#
_entry.id   6ec788d8c66c516cabbeec53fcc5d948
#
_cell.length_a   1.000
_cell.length_b   1.000
_cell.length_c   1.000
_cell.angle_alpha   90.00
_cell.angle_beta   90.00
_cell.angle_gamma   90.00
#
_symmetry.space_group_name_H-M   'P 1'
#
loop_
_entity.id
_entity.type
_entity.pdbx_description
1 polymer ?
#
loop_
_entity_poly.entity_id
_entity_poly.type
_entity_poly.pdbx_seq_one_letter_code
_entity_poly.pdbx_strand_id
1 'polypeptide(L)'
;MQWRPCAHQENALPTTDHNTAATQTLAQLPLHAAIQASVHTLWQQAGLPAQALQPGALALSGDGTAYPSSFCIDVAAPAAVAASGLASAWIDQHRQQLPMPPVNVDVGHVLAECSGYFTIDGEQPNLWAPISGLYACGADLGEPGWLRIHANFDHHRDGVLRLMGLPTGAATPRQAVADALKGWTAQAVEERAAALGLVVAAARSPQAWQAHPQSAAVAAQPLVSITPLDSGQPAAARGWPAPARHRPLDGLRVLDLTRILAGPVAARSLAAQGADVLMVNGPGLPNIDAIADMSRGKRSALLDLKTQTGQRNMAALLGQAHVLLQGYRPGALDALGLEPQSVARLRPGIVYASLSAYGRSGPWADRRGFDSLVQTVCGINWAEGQAFGSTGLRALPLQILDYSAGFLLAFGIEAALYRQATQGGSWHVQVSLARVAQWLQSMGQRPVSAAPAPASVPPAAYLETMDTGFGRLRAVRHSAVLQGLPSGWPHAGQPPGGDQPCW
;
A
#
# COMPACT_ATOMS: atom_id res chain seq x y z
N MET A 1 60.63 -48.05 -33.40
CA MET A 1 60.01 -46.76 -33.84
C MET A 1 59.38 -46.13 -32.62
N GLN A 2 60.07 -45.14 -32.08
CA GLN A 2 59.64 -44.44 -30.84
C GLN A 2 58.77 -43.28 -31.23
N TRP A 3 57.60 -43.18 -30.60
CA TRP A 3 56.74 -42.01 -30.68
C TRP A 3 57.05 -41.04 -29.53
N ARG A 4 57.38 -39.79 -29.88
CA ARG A 4 57.49 -38.67 -28.92
C ARG A 4 56.13 -37.95 -28.86
N PRO A 5 55.65 -37.54 -27.69
CA PRO A 5 54.48 -36.69 -27.59
C PRO A 5 54.81 -35.20 -27.80
N CYS A 6 53.97 -34.52 -28.61
CA CYS A 6 53.98 -33.06 -28.78
C CYS A 6 53.50 -32.34 -27.50
N ALA A 7 54.25 -31.33 -27.09
CA ALA A 7 53.88 -30.41 -26.01
C ALA A 7 52.74 -29.47 -26.49
N HIS A 8 51.61 -29.47 -25.80
CA HIS A 8 50.59 -28.43 -25.92
C HIS A 8 50.97 -27.23 -25.06
N GLN A 9 51.18 -26.08 -25.69
CA GLN A 9 51.24 -24.79 -25.01
C GLN A 9 49.84 -24.45 -24.48
N GLU A 10 49.70 -24.34 -23.18
CA GLU A 10 48.53 -23.73 -22.52
C GLU A 10 48.57 -22.21 -22.73
N ASN A 11 47.68 -21.71 -23.58
CA ASN A 11 47.36 -20.28 -23.63
C ASN A 11 46.52 -19.92 -22.44
N ALA A 12 47.13 -19.29 -21.43
CA ALA A 12 46.42 -18.65 -20.35
C ALA A 12 45.57 -17.49 -20.91
N LEU A 13 44.24 -17.62 -20.78
CA LEU A 13 43.30 -16.53 -20.99
C LEU A 13 43.49 -15.46 -19.91
N PRO A 14 43.41 -14.17 -20.23
CA PRO A 14 43.53 -13.13 -19.23
C PRO A 14 42.35 -13.18 -18.29
N THR A 15 42.60 -13.26 -17.00
CA THR A 15 41.64 -13.07 -15.94
C THR A 15 41.09 -11.64 -16.02
N THR A 16 39.88 -11.49 -16.54
CA THR A 16 39.14 -10.25 -16.42
C THR A 16 38.78 -10.04 -14.93
N ASP A 17 39.51 -9.14 -14.30
CA ASP A 17 39.13 -8.58 -13.01
C ASP A 17 37.73 -7.95 -13.16
N HIS A 18 36.70 -8.69 -12.77
CA HIS A 18 35.40 -8.10 -12.51
C HIS A 18 35.48 -7.27 -11.22
N ASN A 19 35.98 -6.06 -11.38
CA ASN A 19 35.80 -5.00 -10.40
C ASN A 19 34.30 -4.70 -10.33
N THR A 20 33.56 -5.46 -9.51
CA THR A 20 32.18 -5.17 -9.15
C THR A 20 32.22 -3.89 -8.33
N ALA A 21 32.12 -2.75 -8.98
CA ALA A 21 31.79 -1.50 -8.33
C ALA A 21 30.51 -1.77 -7.52
N ALA A 22 30.61 -1.75 -6.19
CA ALA A 22 29.49 -1.92 -5.30
C ALA A 22 28.44 -0.86 -5.67
N THR A 23 27.30 -1.30 -6.20
CA THR A 23 26.24 -0.40 -6.64
C THR A 23 25.76 0.35 -5.40
N GLN A 24 25.92 1.68 -5.39
CA GLN A 24 25.52 2.54 -4.28
C GLN A 24 24.01 2.37 -4.00
N THR A 25 23.67 2.05 -2.75
CA THR A 25 22.25 1.91 -2.35
C THR A 25 21.59 3.29 -2.20
N LEU A 26 20.27 3.35 -2.29
CA LEU A 26 19.52 4.60 -2.10
C LEU A 26 19.76 5.21 -0.71
N ALA A 27 20.00 4.38 0.30
CA ALA A 27 20.35 4.83 1.65
C ALA A 27 21.62 5.70 1.73
N GLN A 28 22.52 5.57 0.75
CA GLN A 28 23.79 6.30 0.68
C GLN A 28 23.70 7.60 -0.10
N LEU A 29 22.58 7.83 -0.82
CA LEU A 29 22.35 9.07 -1.57
C LEU A 29 21.82 10.19 -0.65
N PRO A 30 22.03 11.45 -1.02
CA PRO A 30 21.28 12.57 -0.43
C PRO A 30 19.76 12.33 -0.59
N LEU A 31 18.97 12.70 0.42
CA LEU A 31 17.55 12.37 0.51
C LEU A 31 16.77 12.68 -0.78
N HIS A 32 16.81 13.91 -1.24
CA HIS A 32 16.05 14.32 -2.43
C HIS A 32 16.53 13.61 -3.70
N ALA A 33 17.84 13.31 -3.83
CA ALA A 33 18.38 12.53 -4.94
C ALA A 33 17.88 11.08 -4.91
N ALA A 34 17.79 10.46 -3.72
CA ALA A 34 17.24 9.12 -3.55
C ALA A 34 15.75 9.06 -3.94
N ILE A 35 14.97 10.08 -3.55
CA ILE A 35 13.56 10.20 -3.93
C ILE A 35 13.43 10.32 -5.46
N GLN A 36 14.20 11.23 -6.09
CA GLN A 36 14.18 11.41 -7.54
C GLN A 36 14.55 10.13 -8.29
N ALA A 37 15.61 9.42 -7.86
CA ALA A 37 16.02 8.15 -8.44
C ALA A 37 14.91 7.09 -8.34
N SER A 38 14.22 7.03 -7.20
CA SER A 38 13.07 6.13 -7.00
C SER A 38 11.91 6.48 -7.93
N VAL A 39 11.58 7.76 -8.07
CA VAL A 39 10.53 8.25 -8.98
C VAL A 39 10.87 7.89 -10.44
N HIS A 40 12.10 8.11 -10.87
CA HIS A 40 12.55 7.73 -12.22
C HIS A 40 12.38 6.22 -12.47
N THR A 41 12.77 5.40 -11.51
CA THR A 41 12.63 3.94 -11.61
C THR A 41 11.15 3.53 -11.71
N LEU A 42 10.29 4.07 -10.85
CA LEU A 42 8.84 3.82 -10.90
C LEU A 42 8.24 4.21 -12.25
N TRP A 43 8.60 5.38 -12.75
CA TRP A 43 8.12 5.93 -14.00
C TRP A 43 8.50 5.07 -15.21
N GLN A 44 9.76 4.66 -15.28
CA GLN A 44 10.26 3.74 -16.31
C GLN A 44 9.57 2.38 -16.26
N GLN A 45 9.41 1.80 -15.06
CA GLN A 45 8.72 0.51 -14.89
C GLN A 45 7.24 0.58 -15.29
N ALA A 46 6.59 1.71 -15.08
CA ALA A 46 5.23 1.94 -15.55
C ALA A 46 5.16 2.19 -17.07
N GLY A 47 6.27 2.35 -17.77
CA GLY A 47 6.33 2.63 -19.20
C GLY A 47 5.71 3.96 -19.58
N LEU A 48 5.80 4.96 -18.71
CA LEU A 48 5.31 6.30 -18.94
C LEU A 48 6.34 7.14 -19.71
N PRO A 49 5.93 8.13 -20.50
CA PRO A 49 6.83 8.95 -21.29
C PRO A 49 7.82 9.76 -20.44
N ALA A 50 9.12 9.67 -20.78
CA ALA A 50 10.19 10.36 -20.03
C ALA A 50 10.05 11.88 -20.03
N GLN A 51 9.34 12.45 -21.00
CA GLN A 51 9.08 13.89 -21.10
C GLN A 51 8.34 14.47 -19.90
N ALA A 52 7.60 13.65 -19.14
CA ALA A 52 6.94 14.08 -17.91
C ALA A 52 7.92 14.37 -16.76
N LEU A 53 9.14 13.84 -16.83
CA LEU A 53 10.17 14.01 -15.79
C LEU A 53 11.21 15.09 -16.15
N GLN A 54 10.79 16.12 -16.89
CA GLN A 54 11.67 17.25 -17.23
C GLN A 54 12.08 18.04 -15.98
N PRO A 55 13.20 18.79 -16.03
CA PRO A 55 13.61 19.66 -14.93
C PRO A 55 12.49 20.61 -14.50
N GLY A 56 12.23 20.69 -13.19
CA GLY A 56 11.15 21.52 -12.63
C GLY A 56 9.78 20.83 -12.53
N ALA A 57 9.58 19.63 -13.11
CA ALA A 57 8.32 18.90 -12.94
C ALA A 57 8.08 18.45 -11.49
N LEU A 58 9.13 18.17 -10.72
CA LEU A 58 9.07 17.79 -9.31
C LEU A 58 9.93 18.72 -8.46
N ALA A 59 9.33 19.35 -7.46
CA ALA A 59 10.01 20.11 -6.43
C ALA A 59 9.89 19.36 -5.10
N LEU A 60 11.06 19.08 -4.47
CA LEU A 60 11.16 18.40 -3.20
C LEU A 60 11.62 19.36 -2.11
N SER A 61 11.05 19.26 -0.92
CA SER A 61 11.43 20.03 0.27
C SER A 61 11.35 19.18 1.55
N GLY A 62 11.83 19.75 2.64
CA GLY A 62 11.76 19.08 3.95
C GLY A 62 12.70 17.90 4.11
N ASP A 63 12.60 17.25 5.26
CA ASP A 63 13.38 16.07 5.65
C ASP A 63 12.51 15.03 6.37
N GLY A 64 13.10 13.87 6.69
CA GLY A 64 12.44 12.74 7.34
C GLY A 64 12.70 12.62 8.84
N THR A 65 13.33 13.59 9.47
CA THR A 65 13.89 13.47 10.85
C THR A 65 12.82 13.28 11.93
N ALA A 66 11.57 13.69 11.68
CA ALA A 66 10.47 13.56 12.64
C ALA A 66 10.05 12.09 12.92
N TYR A 67 10.39 11.16 12.03
CA TYR A 67 9.99 9.75 12.14
C TYR A 67 11.23 8.84 11.99
N PRO A 68 12.02 8.65 13.06
CA PRO A 68 13.28 7.92 12.98
C PRO A 68 13.08 6.44 12.68
N SER A 69 13.76 5.95 11.64
CA SER A 69 13.83 4.56 11.23
C SER A 69 15.19 4.26 10.61
N SER A 70 15.67 3.03 10.73
CA SER A 70 16.84 2.58 9.98
C SER A 70 16.52 2.37 8.49
N PHE A 71 15.27 2.12 8.15
CA PHE A 71 14.81 1.99 6.78
C PHE A 71 14.51 3.37 6.16
N CYS A 72 14.67 3.47 4.84
CA CYS A 72 14.43 4.69 4.06
C CYS A 72 12.94 5.00 3.87
N ILE A 73 12.18 5.08 4.97
CA ILE A 73 10.74 5.42 4.92
C ILE A 73 10.52 6.83 4.38
N ASP A 74 11.48 7.73 4.61
CA ASP A 74 11.57 9.10 4.11
C ASP A 74 11.93 9.20 2.61
N VAL A 75 12.26 8.08 1.98
CA VAL A 75 12.40 7.95 0.52
C VAL A 75 11.19 7.25 -0.07
N ALA A 76 10.77 6.12 0.50
CA ALA A 76 9.74 5.25 -0.08
C ALA A 76 8.38 5.96 -0.22
N ALA A 77 7.84 6.53 0.86
CA ALA A 77 6.55 7.19 0.80
C ALA A 77 6.58 8.48 -0.05
N PRO A 78 7.56 9.40 0.10
CA PRO A 78 7.65 10.57 -0.78
C PRO A 78 7.82 10.22 -2.26
N ALA A 79 8.56 9.16 -2.61
CA ALA A 79 8.69 8.72 -3.99
C ALA A 79 7.35 8.20 -4.55
N ALA A 80 6.58 7.45 -3.75
CA ALA A 80 5.27 6.94 -4.16
C ALA A 80 4.26 8.09 -4.35
N VAL A 81 4.23 9.06 -3.42
CA VAL A 81 3.40 10.27 -3.50
C VAL A 81 3.78 11.12 -4.72
N ALA A 82 5.09 11.35 -4.93
CA ALA A 82 5.58 12.12 -6.07
C ALA A 82 5.24 11.45 -7.41
N ALA A 83 5.37 10.12 -7.50
CA ALA A 83 5.02 9.38 -8.71
C ALA A 83 3.52 9.52 -9.04
N SER A 84 2.63 9.38 -8.06
CA SER A 84 1.18 9.59 -8.25
C SER A 84 0.87 11.05 -8.61
N GLY A 85 1.43 12.03 -7.90
CA GLY A 85 1.23 13.44 -8.23
C GLY A 85 1.67 13.78 -9.66
N LEU A 86 2.85 13.29 -10.09
CA LEU A 86 3.34 13.47 -11.45
C LEU A 86 2.47 12.78 -12.50
N ALA A 87 1.94 11.58 -12.20
CA ALA A 87 1.04 10.88 -13.13
C ALA A 87 -0.29 11.62 -13.30
N SER A 88 -0.84 12.17 -12.21
CA SER A 88 -2.00 13.05 -12.25
C SER A 88 -1.72 14.32 -13.08
N ALA A 89 -0.57 14.99 -12.85
CA ALA A 89 -0.16 16.17 -13.60
C ALA A 89 0.04 15.87 -15.11
N TRP A 90 0.56 14.69 -15.43
CA TRP A 90 0.70 14.21 -16.81
C TRP A 90 -0.64 13.96 -17.49
N ILE A 91 -1.62 13.40 -16.77
CA ILE A 91 -3.00 13.26 -17.24
C ILE A 91 -3.61 14.64 -17.49
N ASP A 92 -3.42 15.59 -16.57
CA ASP A 92 -3.95 16.95 -16.72
C ASP A 92 -3.42 17.65 -17.98
N GLN A 93 -2.10 17.60 -18.22
CA GLN A 93 -1.51 18.09 -19.45
C GLN A 93 -2.16 17.50 -20.70
N HIS A 94 -2.43 16.20 -20.73
CA HIS A 94 -3.05 15.53 -21.87
C HIS A 94 -4.52 15.90 -22.06
N ARG A 95 -5.24 16.12 -20.95
CA ARG A 95 -6.66 16.50 -21.00
C ARG A 95 -6.86 17.96 -21.39
N GLN A 96 -6.03 18.84 -20.85
CA GLN A 96 -6.18 20.29 -21.01
C GLN A 96 -5.40 20.83 -22.21
N GLN A 97 -4.43 20.07 -22.73
CA GLN A 97 -3.47 20.54 -23.74
C GLN A 97 -2.70 21.81 -23.25
N LEU A 98 -2.47 21.88 -21.93
CA LEU A 98 -1.72 22.94 -21.25
C LEU A 98 -0.37 22.40 -20.77
N PRO A 99 0.60 23.25 -20.41
CA PRO A 99 1.83 22.82 -19.77
C PRO A 99 1.53 22.01 -18.49
N MET A 100 2.31 20.96 -18.26
CA MET A 100 2.19 20.13 -17.06
C MET A 100 2.44 20.96 -15.79
N PRO A 101 1.52 20.97 -14.81
CA PRO A 101 1.73 21.69 -13.57
C PRO A 101 2.87 21.04 -12.77
N PRO A 102 3.81 21.82 -12.19
CA PRO A 102 4.81 21.31 -11.26
C PRO A 102 4.17 20.65 -10.04
N VAL A 103 4.77 19.57 -9.59
CA VAL A 103 4.35 18.83 -8.39
C VAL A 103 5.29 19.14 -7.24
N ASN A 104 4.74 19.64 -6.14
CA ASN A 104 5.48 19.93 -4.91
C ASN A 104 5.22 18.82 -3.88
N VAL A 105 6.30 18.27 -3.32
CA VAL A 105 6.24 17.24 -2.28
C VAL A 105 7.20 17.63 -1.16
N ASP A 106 6.64 17.85 0.03
CA ASP A 106 7.39 18.05 1.26
C ASP A 106 7.50 16.74 2.02
N VAL A 107 8.71 16.30 2.30
CA VAL A 107 8.98 14.99 2.95
C VAL A 107 8.33 14.89 4.32
N GLY A 108 8.44 15.94 5.13
CA GLY A 108 7.83 15.99 6.47
C GLY A 108 6.30 15.92 6.39
N HIS A 109 5.70 16.58 5.41
CA HIS A 109 4.25 16.53 5.17
C HIS A 109 3.79 15.13 4.75
N VAL A 110 4.53 14.45 3.84
CA VAL A 110 4.22 13.07 3.44
C VAL A 110 4.26 12.13 4.63
N LEU A 111 5.32 12.20 5.46
CA LEU A 111 5.41 11.34 6.63
C LEU A 111 4.35 11.66 7.68
N ALA A 112 3.96 12.93 7.82
CA ALA A 112 2.82 13.32 8.63
C ALA A 112 1.50 12.72 8.10
N GLU A 113 1.26 12.72 6.78
CA GLU A 113 0.10 12.05 6.19
C GLU A 113 0.15 10.53 6.43
N CYS A 114 1.33 9.91 6.32
CA CYS A 114 1.54 8.49 6.61
C CYS A 114 1.44 8.14 8.10
N SER A 115 1.44 9.11 9.02
CA SER A 115 1.20 8.86 10.44
C SER A 115 -0.25 8.47 10.72
N GLY A 116 -1.16 8.77 9.81
CA GLY A 116 -2.60 8.55 9.99
C GLY A 116 -3.18 9.40 11.12
N TYR A 117 -2.58 10.54 11.42
CA TYR A 117 -3.07 11.44 12.46
C TYR A 117 -4.39 12.09 12.06
N PHE A 118 -5.38 11.94 12.90
CA PHE A 118 -6.63 12.71 12.85
C PHE A 118 -7.28 12.79 14.24
N THR A 119 -8.17 13.78 14.40
CA THR A 119 -9.07 13.88 15.54
C THR A 119 -10.50 14.06 15.05
N ILE A 120 -11.47 13.58 15.83
CA ILE A 120 -12.91 13.83 15.64
C ILE A 120 -13.38 14.58 16.88
N ASP A 121 -13.98 15.76 16.70
CA ASP A 121 -14.43 16.64 17.77
C ASP A 121 -13.35 16.94 18.84
N GLY A 122 -12.07 16.94 18.40
CA GLY A 122 -10.90 17.17 19.24
C GLY A 122 -10.27 15.91 19.85
N GLU A 123 -10.94 14.76 19.78
CA GLU A 123 -10.46 13.49 20.34
C GLU A 123 -9.74 12.64 19.28
N GLN A 124 -8.59 12.08 19.64
CA GLN A 124 -7.86 11.15 18.77
C GLN A 124 -8.30 9.70 19.03
N PRO A 125 -8.90 9.00 18.06
CA PRO A 125 -9.32 7.62 18.25
C PRO A 125 -8.14 6.66 18.48
N ASN A 126 -8.35 5.65 19.31
CA ASN A 126 -7.41 4.54 19.45
C ASN A 126 -7.67 3.48 18.38
N LEU A 127 -6.78 3.37 17.41
CA LEU A 127 -6.91 2.45 16.29
C LEU A 127 -6.44 1.01 16.58
N TRP A 128 -5.92 0.75 17.78
CA TRP A 128 -5.36 -0.55 18.14
C TRP A 128 -6.13 -1.23 19.27
N ALA A 129 -6.56 -2.46 19.02
CA ALA A 129 -7.14 -3.27 20.08
C ALA A 129 -6.08 -3.63 21.14
N PRO A 130 -6.46 -3.75 22.43
CA PRO A 130 -5.53 -3.97 23.55
C PRO A 130 -4.58 -5.17 23.37
N ILE A 131 -5.05 -6.26 22.73
CA ILE A 131 -4.24 -7.45 22.49
C ILE A 131 -3.55 -7.46 21.13
N SER A 132 -3.71 -6.42 20.30
CA SER A 132 -2.89 -6.28 19.07
C SER A 132 -1.45 -5.90 19.41
N GLY A 133 -0.47 -6.50 18.73
CA GLY A 133 0.94 -6.14 18.90
C GLY A 133 1.92 -7.29 18.84
N LEU A 134 3.19 -6.98 19.15
CA LEU A 134 4.30 -7.94 19.21
C LEU A 134 4.32 -8.65 20.58
N TYR A 135 4.62 -9.96 20.56
CA TYR A 135 4.74 -10.80 21.74
C TYR A 135 5.94 -11.73 21.64
N ALA A 136 6.65 -11.91 22.75
CA ALA A 136 7.55 -13.04 22.92
C ALA A 136 6.75 -14.32 23.16
N CYS A 137 7.26 -15.46 22.70
CA CYS A 137 6.61 -16.76 22.82
C CYS A 137 7.65 -17.90 22.99
N GLY A 138 7.21 -19.12 23.30
CA GLY A 138 8.03 -20.33 23.32
C GLY A 138 8.97 -20.48 24.51
N ALA A 139 8.89 -19.62 25.51
CA ALA A 139 9.82 -19.66 26.65
C ALA A 139 9.74 -20.98 27.44
N ASP A 140 8.55 -21.51 27.68
CA ASP A 140 8.34 -22.76 28.42
C ASP A 140 8.74 -24.01 27.62
N LEU A 141 8.92 -23.86 26.30
CA LEU A 141 9.37 -24.92 25.38
C LEU A 141 10.87 -24.90 25.13
N GLY A 142 11.59 -23.90 25.64
CA GLY A 142 13.00 -23.69 25.30
C GLY A 142 13.23 -23.22 23.85
N GLU A 143 12.18 -22.79 23.18
CA GLU A 143 12.18 -22.32 21.78
C GLU A 143 11.74 -20.84 21.71
N PRO A 144 12.54 -19.90 22.25
CA PRO A 144 12.16 -18.48 22.30
C PRO A 144 12.00 -17.92 20.90
N GLY A 145 10.87 -17.24 20.69
CA GLY A 145 10.54 -16.61 19.43
C GLY A 145 9.68 -15.38 19.63
N TRP A 146 9.26 -14.77 18.53
CA TRP A 146 8.39 -13.61 18.52
C TRP A 146 7.29 -13.80 17.48
N LEU A 147 6.14 -13.23 17.77
CA LEU A 147 5.03 -13.15 16.81
C LEU A 147 4.29 -11.83 16.94
N ARG A 148 3.49 -11.51 15.94
CA ARG A 148 2.57 -10.38 15.97
C ARG A 148 1.13 -10.85 15.85
N ILE A 149 0.26 -10.33 16.70
CA ILE A 149 -1.19 -10.51 16.65
C ILE A 149 -1.82 -9.22 16.11
N HIS A 150 -2.74 -9.35 15.15
CA HIS A 150 -3.62 -8.28 14.72
C HIS A 150 -5.06 -8.65 15.07
N ALA A 151 -5.63 -7.99 16.07
CA ALA A 151 -6.91 -8.32 16.69
C ALA A 151 -7.88 -7.13 16.73
N ASN A 152 -7.75 -6.19 15.79
CA ASN A 152 -8.56 -4.95 15.76
C ASN A 152 -10.03 -5.22 15.40
N PHE A 153 -10.38 -6.43 14.99
CA PHE A 153 -11.76 -6.87 14.78
C PHE A 153 -12.16 -7.91 15.80
N ASP A 154 -13.38 -7.83 16.30
CA ASP A 154 -13.90 -8.72 17.35
C ASP A 154 -13.73 -10.20 17.00
N HIS A 155 -14.03 -10.59 15.77
CA HIS A 155 -13.88 -11.98 15.33
C HIS A 155 -12.42 -12.45 15.28
N HIS A 156 -11.47 -11.56 14.97
CA HIS A 156 -10.03 -11.86 15.04
C HIS A 156 -9.56 -11.96 16.49
N ARG A 157 -9.95 -10.98 17.34
CA ARG A 157 -9.64 -10.98 18.76
C ARG A 157 -10.13 -12.24 19.43
N ASP A 158 -11.40 -12.51 19.30
CA ASP A 158 -12.05 -13.66 19.98
C ASP A 158 -11.59 -14.99 19.42
N GLY A 159 -11.23 -15.03 18.13
CA GLY A 159 -10.62 -16.20 17.52
C GLY A 159 -9.25 -16.55 18.12
N VAL A 160 -8.38 -15.54 18.28
CA VAL A 160 -7.06 -15.72 18.90
C VAL A 160 -7.19 -16.09 20.36
N LEU A 161 -8.10 -15.46 21.11
CA LEU A 161 -8.35 -15.79 22.53
C LEU A 161 -8.82 -17.26 22.68
N ARG A 162 -9.76 -17.72 21.83
CA ARG A 162 -10.19 -19.14 21.83
C ARG A 162 -9.04 -20.09 21.49
N LEU A 163 -8.20 -19.74 20.50
CA LEU A 163 -7.03 -20.52 20.13
C LEU A 163 -6.10 -20.76 21.33
N MET A 164 -6.00 -19.77 22.24
CA MET A 164 -5.15 -19.82 23.43
C MET A 164 -5.86 -20.32 24.69
N GLY A 165 -7.15 -20.73 24.58
CA GLY A 165 -7.94 -21.18 25.74
C GLY A 165 -8.28 -20.04 26.71
N LEU A 166 -8.32 -18.78 26.26
CA LEU A 166 -8.60 -17.62 27.07
C LEU A 166 -10.06 -17.15 26.90
N PRO A 167 -10.63 -16.46 27.91
CA PRO A 167 -11.94 -15.84 27.80
C PRO A 167 -11.99 -14.87 26.61
N THR A 168 -13.09 -14.90 25.84
CA THR A 168 -13.31 -13.99 24.72
C THR A 168 -13.78 -12.61 25.21
N GLY A 169 -13.65 -11.60 24.34
CA GLY A 169 -14.09 -10.23 24.60
C GLY A 169 -12.94 -9.26 24.85
N ALA A 170 -13.29 -7.97 24.90
CA ALA A 170 -12.31 -6.88 25.01
C ALA A 170 -11.65 -6.77 26.41
N ALA A 171 -12.22 -7.42 27.41
CA ALA A 171 -11.74 -7.36 28.79
C ALA A 171 -10.50 -8.22 29.06
N THR A 172 -10.18 -9.19 28.18
CA THR A 172 -9.01 -10.07 28.38
C THR A 172 -7.72 -9.23 28.27
N PRO A 173 -6.91 -9.21 29.35
CA PRO A 173 -5.73 -8.34 29.40
C PRO A 173 -4.62 -8.89 28.50
N ARG A 174 -3.81 -7.97 27.95
CA ARG A 174 -2.63 -8.29 27.13
C ARG A 174 -1.69 -9.27 27.81
N GLN A 175 -1.52 -9.17 29.15
CA GLN A 175 -0.64 -10.05 29.92
C GLN A 175 -1.11 -11.51 29.88
N ALA A 176 -2.42 -11.79 29.94
CA ALA A 176 -2.93 -13.17 29.83
C ALA A 176 -2.56 -13.82 28.48
N VAL A 177 -2.60 -13.04 27.39
CA VAL A 177 -2.16 -13.51 26.05
C VAL A 177 -0.64 -13.76 26.05
N ALA A 178 0.15 -12.87 26.64
CA ALA A 178 1.60 -13.05 26.76
C ALA A 178 1.98 -14.29 27.57
N ASP A 179 1.26 -14.56 28.66
CA ASP A 179 1.48 -15.74 29.50
C ASP A 179 1.11 -17.04 28.77
N ALA A 180 -0.02 -17.06 28.07
CA ALA A 180 -0.43 -18.23 27.27
C ALA A 180 0.58 -18.55 26.14
N LEU A 181 1.19 -17.53 25.55
CA LEU A 181 2.15 -17.67 24.45
C LEU A 181 3.49 -18.30 24.87
N LYS A 182 3.81 -18.33 26.16
CA LYS A 182 5.04 -19.00 26.66
C LYS A 182 5.05 -20.49 26.29
N GLY A 183 3.88 -21.14 26.22
CA GLY A 183 3.71 -22.54 25.83
C GLY A 183 3.52 -22.79 24.33
N TRP A 184 3.79 -21.82 23.46
CA TRP A 184 3.60 -21.93 22.02
C TRP A 184 4.82 -21.47 21.24
N THR A 185 5.21 -22.21 20.19
CA THR A 185 6.17 -21.68 19.20
C THR A 185 5.48 -20.69 18.28
N ALA A 186 6.23 -19.70 17.76
CA ALA A 186 5.68 -18.69 16.85
C ALA A 186 5.05 -19.31 15.60
N GLN A 187 5.69 -20.33 15.02
CA GLN A 187 5.23 -21.05 13.84
C GLN A 187 3.92 -21.80 14.10
N ALA A 188 3.82 -22.52 15.23
CA ALA A 188 2.60 -23.25 15.57
C ALA A 188 1.39 -22.33 15.73
N VAL A 189 1.56 -21.16 16.34
CA VAL A 189 0.48 -20.15 16.43
C VAL A 189 0.14 -19.61 15.04
N GLU A 190 1.14 -19.25 14.22
CA GLU A 190 0.93 -18.73 12.87
C GLU A 190 0.14 -19.70 11.99
N GLU A 191 0.51 -20.97 11.98
CA GLU A 191 -0.14 -22.01 11.17
C GLU A 191 -1.57 -22.28 11.62
N ARG A 192 -1.79 -22.45 12.93
CA ARG A 192 -3.14 -22.67 13.46
C ARG A 192 -4.03 -21.45 13.26
N ALA A 193 -3.50 -20.25 13.48
CA ALA A 193 -4.22 -19.01 13.22
C ALA A 193 -4.61 -18.89 11.74
N ALA A 194 -3.70 -19.18 10.82
CA ALA A 194 -3.96 -19.16 9.39
C ALA A 194 -5.07 -20.15 8.99
N ALA A 195 -5.04 -21.39 9.50
CA ALA A 195 -6.07 -22.40 9.26
C ALA A 195 -7.46 -21.97 9.74
N LEU A 196 -7.52 -21.14 10.80
CA LEU A 196 -8.76 -20.59 11.35
C LEU A 196 -9.15 -19.24 10.71
N GLY A 197 -8.39 -18.76 9.70
CA GLY A 197 -8.63 -17.47 9.08
C GLY A 197 -8.33 -16.26 9.97
N LEU A 198 -7.57 -16.46 11.05
CA LEU A 198 -7.11 -15.42 11.96
C LEU A 198 -5.84 -14.74 11.41
N VAL A 199 -5.41 -13.69 12.07
CA VAL A 199 -4.36 -12.81 11.55
C VAL A 199 -3.22 -12.69 12.56
N VAL A 200 -2.32 -13.66 12.49
CA VAL A 200 -1.10 -13.76 13.32
C VAL A 200 0.08 -14.03 12.39
N ALA A 201 1.24 -13.47 12.71
CA ALA A 201 2.47 -13.67 11.95
C ALA A 201 3.64 -14.02 12.88
N ALA A 202 4.33 -15.12 12.61
CA ALA A 202 5.62 -15.43 13.21
C ALA A 202 6.67 -14.45 12.69
N ALA A 203 7.49 -13.92 13.60
CA ALA A 203 8.60 -13.07 13.22
C ALA A 203 9.72 -13.88 12.56
N ARG A 204 10.31 -13.29 11.53
CA ARG A 204 11.45 -13.86 10.81
C ARG A 204 12.60 -12.87 10.76
N SER A 205 13.82 -13.36 10.68
CA SER A 205 14.95 -12.52 10.26
C SER A 205 14.83 -12.22 8.76
N PRO A 206 15.50 -11.17 8.24
CA PRO A 206 15.55 -10.91 6.80
C PRO A 206 16.00 -12.13 5.99
N GLN A 207 16.99 -12.88 6.50
CA GLN A 207 17.53 -14.08 5.86
C GLN A 207 16.49 -15.22 5.82
N ALA A 208 15.77 -15.43 6.93
CA ALA A 208 14.72 -16.44 7.00
C ALA A 208 13.54 -16.12 6.06
N TRP A 209 13.20 -14.84 5.92
CA TRP A 209 12.22 -14.41 4.93
C TRP A 209 12.73 -14.61 3.49
N GLN A 210 13.96 -14.24 3.21
CA GLN A 210 14.58 -14.43 1.89
C GLN A 210 14.56 -15.91 1.43
N ALA A 211 14.77 -16.84 2.36
CA ALA A 211 14.70 -18.28 2.11
C ALA A 211 13.27 -18.81 1.99
N HIS A 212 12.25 -18.03 2.35
CA HIS A 212 10.85 -18.48 2.32
C HIS A 212 10.30 -18.50 0.89
N PRO A 213 9.60 -19.57 0.44
CA PRO A 213 9.07 -19.67 -0.93
C PRO A 213 8.19 -18.48 -1.36
N GLN A 214 7.42 -17.90 -0.41
CA GLN A 214 6.60 -16.71 -0.72
C GLN A 214 7.45 -15.49 -1.03
N SER A 215 8.63 -15.34 -0.44
CA SER A 215 9.54 -14.25 -0.76
C SER A 215 9.98 -14.29 -2.23
N ALA A 216 10.33 -15.46 -2.73
CA ALA A 216 10.68 -15.65 -4.15
C ALA A 216 9.50 -15.34 -5.08
N ALA A 217 8.30 -15.81 -4.74
CA ALA A 217 7.09 -15.54 -5.51
C ALA A 217 6.75 -14.03 -5.58
N VAL A 218 6.98 -13.31 -4.50
CA VAL A 218 6.80 -11.84 -4.43
C VAL A 218 7.88 -11.11 -5.23
N ALA A 219 9.13 -11.53 -5.11
CA ALA A 219 10.27 -10.92 -5.82
C ALA A 219 10.17 -11.05 -7.36
N ALA A 220 9.52 -12.10 -7.84
CA ALA A 220 9.28 -12.32 -9.26
C ALA A 220 8.29 -11.32 -9.89
N GLN A 221 7.57 -10.53 -9.08
CA GLN A 221 6.57 -9.57 -9.55
C GLN A 221 7.13 -8.15 -9.59
N PRO A 222 6.71 -7.31 -10.56
CA PRO A 222 6.98 -5.88 -10.52
C PRO A 222 6.45 -5.24 -9.23
N LEU A 223 7.04 -4.11 -8.81
CA LEU A 223 6.53 -3.36 -7.64
C LEU A 223 5.10 -2.87 -7.88
N VAL A 224 4.85 -2.32 -9.08
CA VAL A 224 3.53 -2.02 -9.60
C VAL A 224 3.37 -2.80 -10.90
N SER A 225 2.48 -3.78 -10.92
CA SER A 225 2.17 -4.55 -12.12
C SER A 225 1.03 -3.88 -12.88
N ILE A 226 1.22 -3.62 -14.18
CA ILE A 226 0.20 -3.05 -15.06
C ILE A 226 0.12 -3.94 -16.29
N THR A 227 -0.90 -4.80 -16.37
CA THR A 227 -1.05 -5.79 -17.43
C THR A 227 -2.37 -5.65 -18.17
N PRO A 228 -2.43 -5.93 -19.50
CA PRO A 228 -3.68 -5.93 -20.22
C PRO A 228 -4.58 -7.08 -19.75
N LEU A 229 -5.90 -6.84 -19.74
CA LEU A 229 -6.93 -7.85 -19.43
C LEU A 229 -7.57 -8.44 -20.68
N ASP A 230 -7.49 -7.73 -21.81
CA ASP A 230 -8.12 -8.14 -23.03
C ASP A 230 -7.30 -9.25 -23.73
N SER A 231 -7.95 -10.38 -24.02
CA SER A 231 -7.42 -11.44 -24.86
C SER A 231 -7.98 -11.26 -26.27
N GLY A 232 -7.31 -10.52 -27.14
CA GLY A 232 -7.79 -10.28 -28.51
C GLY A 232 -7.66 -8.81 -28.91
N GLN A 233 -8.62 -8.29 -29.69
CA GLN A 233 -8.63 -6.87 -30.04
C GLN A 233 -8.93 -6.03 -28.78
N PRO A 234 -8.02 -5.16 -28.34
CA PRO A 234 -8.28 -4.29 -27.20
C PRO A 234 -9.44 -3.36 -27.51
N ALA A 235 -10.22 -3.02 -26.47
CA ALA A 235 -11.24 -1.97 -26.59
C ALA A 235 -10.59 -0.68 -27.12
N ALA A 236 -11.32 0.03 -27.99
CA ALA A 236 -10.81 1.29 -28.54
C ALA A 236 -10.40 2.28 -27.43
N ALA A 237 -9.39 3.07 -27.70
CA ALA A 237 -9.02 4.17 -26.82
C ALA A 237 -10.23 5.08 -26.61
N ARG A 238 -10.53 5.37 -25.35
CA ARG A 238 -11.61 6.28 -24.99
C ARG A 238 -11.00 7.54 -24.42
N GLY A 239 -11.32 8.67 -25.01
CA GLY A 239 -10.98 9.96 -24.42
C GLY A 239 -11.58 10.09 -23.02
N TRP A 240 -10.93 10.85 -22.18
CA TRP A 240 -11.46 11.16 -20.85
C TRP A 240 -12.68 12.09 -20.94
N PRO A 241 -13.62 12.04 -19.98
CA PRO A 241 -14.67 13.04 -19.87
C PRO A 241 -14.09 14.45 -19.81
N ALA A 242 -14.77 15.43 -20.38
CA ALA A 242 -14.35 16.82 -20.24
C ALA A 242 -14.32 17.22 -18.75
N PRO A 243 -13.24 17.85 -18.26
CA PRO A 243 -13.13 18.24 -16.86
C PRO A 243 -14.10 19.41 -16.57
N ALA A 244 -14.90 19.29 -15.51
CA ALA A 244 -15.84 20.33 -15.10
C ALA A 244 -15.23 21.32 -14.09
N ARG A 245 -14.21 20.92 -13.33
CA ARG A 245 -13.66 21.64 -12.18
C ARG A 245 -12.17 21.93 -12.25
N HIS A 246 -11.51 21.73 -13.39
CA HIS A 246 -10.07 21.94 -13.58
C HIS A 246 -9.19 21.16 -12.59
N ARG A 247 -9.53 19.91 -12.31
CA ARG A 247 -8.67 18.96 -11.59
C ARG A 247 -8.24 17.83 -12.51
N PRO A 248 -7.08 17.23 -12.32
CA PRO A 248 -6.52 16.20 -13.21
C PRO A 248 -7.47 15.04 -13.52
N LEU A 249 -8.16 14.52 -12.51
CA LEU A 249 -9.02 13.33 -12.61
C LEU A 249 -10.52 13.66 -12.58
N ASP A 250 -10.89 14.95 -12.73
CA ASP A 250 -12.29 15.36 -12.69
C ASP A 250 -13.13 14.63 -13.75
N GLY A 251 -14.32 14.14 -13.35
CA GLY A 251 -15.23 13.33 -14.18
C GLY A 251 -14.84 11.86 -14.34
N LEU A 252 -13.67 11.43 -13.82
CA LEU A 252 -13.33 10.00 -13.76
C LEU A 252 -14.00 9.35 -12.55
N ARG A 253 -14.72 8.25 -12.79
CA ARG A 253 -15.49 7.52 -11.78
C ARG A 253 -14.72 6.32 -11.25
N VAL A 254 -14.47 6.28 -9.96
CA VAL A 254 -13.75 5.23 -9.25
C VAL A 254 -14.68 4.50 -8.31
N LEU A 255 -14.92 3.22 -8.56
CA LEU A 255 -15.68 2.36 -7.67
C LEU A 255 -14.72 1.69 -6.69
N ASP A 256 -14.79 2.10 -5.41
CA ASP A 256 -13.87 1.69 -4.35
C ASP A 256 -14.52 0.64 -3.44
N LEU A 257 -14.09 -0.62 -3.55
CA LEU A 257 -14.51 -1.73 -2.67
C LEU A 257 -13.50 -2.00 -1.56
N THR A 258 -12.55 -1.10 -1.33
CA THR A 258 -11.47 -1.31 -0.36
C THR A 258 -11.89 -0.92 1.06
N ARG A 259 -11.11 -1.41 2.03
CA ARG A 259 -11.35 -1.15 3.45
C ARG A 259 -10.02 -1.01 4.17
N ILE A 260 -10.05 -0.44 5.34
CA ILE A 260 -8.99 -0.27 6.32
C ILE A 260 -8.03 0.85 5.91
N LEU A 261 -6.91 0.59 5.21
CA LEU A 261 -5.88 1.62 5.01
C LEU A 261 -5.34 1.70 3.58
N ALA A 262 -4.56 0.75 3.09
CA ALA A 262 -3.81 0.91 1.83
C ALA A 262 -4.70 1.18 0.61
N GLY A 263 -5.76 0.39 0.39
CA GLY A 263 -6.72 0.63 -0.68
C GLY A 263 -7.45 1.96 -0.53
N PRO A 264 -8.00 2.28 0.65
CA PRO A 264 -8.59 3.59 0.93
C PRO A 264 -7.64 4.77 0.71
N VAL A 265 -6.34 4.66 1.00
CA VAL A 265 -5.33 5.67 0.66
C VAL A 265 -5.24 5.89 -0.85
N ALA A 266 -5.22 4.82 -1.65
CA ALA A 266 -5.23 4.95 -3.11
C ALA A 266 -6.47 5.71 -3.60
N ALA A 267 -7.66 5.28 -3.19
CA ALA A 267 -8.92 5.91 -3.57
C ALA A 267 -9.01 7.37 -3.08
N ARG A 268 -8.53 7.65 -1.86
CA ARG A 268 -8.46 9.01 -1.31
C ARG A 268 -7.51 9.90 -2.13
N SER A 269 -6.35 9.38 -2.55
CA SER A 269 -5.41 10.13 -3.41
C SER A 269 -6.04 10.48 -4.75
N LEU A 270 -6.75 9.54 -5.39
CA LEU A 270 -7.48 9.81 -6.63
C LEU A 270 -8.59 10.87 -6.43
N ALA A 271 -9.30 10.82 -5.29
CA ALA A 271 -10.31 11.83 -4.95
C ALA A 271 -9.68 13.22 -4.74
N ALA A 272 -8.50 13.32 -4.11
CA ALA A 272 -7.77 14.56 -3.95
C ALA A 272 -7.41 15.20 -5.30
N GLN A 273 -7.17 14.38 -6.32
CA GLN A 273 -6.91 14.82 -7.69
C GLN A 273 -8.19 15.02 -8.53
N GLY A 274 -9.37 14.91 -7.93
CA GLY A 274 -10.66 15.27 -8.54
C GLY A 274 -11.52 14.10 -9.03
N ALA A 275 -11.10 12.86 -8.87
CA ALA A 275 -11.94 11.72 -9.26
C ALA A 275 -13.25 11.68 -8.43
N ASP A 276 -14.36 11.30 -9.08
CA ASP A 276 -15.61 10.97 -8.42
C ASP A 276 -15.52 9.55 -7.86
N VAL A 277 -15.25 9.45 -6.56
CA VAL A 277 -15.01 8.17 -5.87
C VAL A 277 -16.25 7.76 -5.10
N LEU A 278 -16.81 6.60 -5.44
CA LEU A 278 -17.88 5.95 -4.67
C LEU A 278 -17.31 4.76 -3.90
N MET A 279 -17.19 4.93 -2.59
CA MET A 279 -16.82 3.85 -1.67
C MET A 279 -18.06 2.98 -1.39
N VAL A 280 -17.96 1.69 -1.68
CA VAL A 280 -19.04 0.73 -1.47
C VAL A 280 -18.64 -0.29 -0.41
N ASN A 281 -19.39 -0.34 0.67
CA ASN A 281 -19.24 -1.32 1.74
C ASN A 281 -20.40 -2.33 1.73
N GLY A 282 -20.14 -3.56 2.18
CA GLY A 282 -21.19 -4.54 2.45
C GLY A 282 -21.84 -4.26 3.81
N PRO A 283 -23.15 -4.45 3.98
CA PRO A 283 -23.81 -4.37 5.28
C PRO A 283 -23.16 -5.34 6.28
N GLY A 284 -22.93 -4.87 7.50
CA GLY A 284 -22.33 -5.68 8.56
C GLY A 284 -20.84 -5.97 8.44
N LEU A 285 -20.15 -5.44 7.42
CA LEU A 285 -18.68 -5.53 7.38
C LEU A 285 -18.08 -4.54 8.38
N PRO A 286 -17.26 -5.01 9.34
CA PRO A 286 -16.69 -4.11 10.33
C PRO A 286 -15.67 -3.17 9.72
N ASN A 287 -15.63 -1.93 10.19
CA ASN A 287 -14.59 -0.94 9.88
C ASN A 287 -13.85 -0.55 11.17
N ILE A 288 -12.79 0.23 11.01
CA ILE A 288 -12.07 0.87 12.12
C ILE A 288 -12.26 2.39 12.02
N ASP A 289 -12.03 3.12 13.10
CA ASP A 289 -12.26 4.58 13.15
C ASP A 289 -11.47 5.37 12.11
N ALA A 290 -10.38 4.80 11.60
CA ALA A 290 -9.63 5.38 10.46
C ALA A 290 -10.49 5.65 9.21
N ILE A 291 -11.70 5.04 9.11
CA ILE A 291 -12.63 5.32 8.01
C ILE A 291 -13.01 6.80 7.95
N ALA A 292 -13.03 7.52 9.08
CA ALA A 292 -13.33 8.94 9.10
C ALA A 292 -12.34 9.76 8.27
N ASP A 293 -11.04 9.45 8.39
CA ASP A 293 -9.99 10.05 7.57
C ASP A 293 -9.98 9.48 6.15
N MET A 294 -10.16 8.16 6.01
CA MET A 294 -10.06 7.46 4.73
C MET A 294 -11.25 7.73 3.79
N SER A 295 -12.37 8.21 4.28
CA SER A 295 -13.56 8.56 3.48
C SER A 295 -13.54 9.98 2.91
N ARG A 296 -12.56 10.82 3.29
CA ARG A 296 -12.45 12.18 2.74
C ARG A 296 -12.39 12.16 1.21
N GLY A 297 -13.15 13.05 0.60
CA GLY A 297 -13.25 13.17 -0.85
C GLY A 297 -14.13 12.14 -1.52
N LYS A 298 -14.69 11.19 -0.78
CA LYS A 298 -15.49 10.09 -1.32
C LYS A 298 -16.96 10.22 -0.94
N ARG A 299 -17.83 9.69 -1.82
CA ARG A 299 -19.19 9.31 -1.46
C ARG A 299 -19.19 7.89 -0.89
N SER A 300 -20.15 7.54 -0.03
CA SER A 300 -20.16 6.28 0.71
C SER A 300 -21.52 5.60 0.66
N ALA A 301 -21.58 4.42 0.04
CA ALA A 301 -22.81 3.64 -0.13
C ALA A 301 -22.70 2.24 0.48
N LEU A 302 -23.85 1.64 0.79
CA LEU A 302 -23.96 0.22 1.18
C LEU A 302 -24.61 -0.60 0.06
N LEU A 303 -23.98 -1.73 -0.29
CA LEU A 303 -24.54 -2.73 -1.18
C LEU A 303 -24.35 -4.14 -0.63
N ASP A 304 -25.45 -4.88 -0.49
CA ASP A 304 -25.38 -6.31 -0.20
C ASP A 304 -25.24 -7.11 -1.50
N LEU A 305 -24.02 -7.45 -1.86
CA LEU A 305 -23.70 -8.22 -3.07
C LEU A 305 -24.19 -9.68 -3.02
N LYS A 306 -24.72 -10.15 -1.89
CA LYS A 306 -25.38 -11.46 -1.78
C LYS A 306 -26.80 -11.43 -2.31
N THR A 307 -27.38 -10.26 -2.49
CA THR A 307 -28.76 -10.09 -3.02
C THR A 307 -28.74 -9.77 -4.52
N GLN A 308 -29.80 -10.20 -5.23
CA GLN A 308 -29.96 -9.86 -6.66
C GLN A 308 -30.02 -8.33 -6.89
N THR A 309 -30.65 -7.58 -5.98
CA THR A 309 -30.72 -6.12 -6.08
C THR A 309 -29.32 -5.50 -5.93
N GLY A 310 -28.52 -5.94 -4.96
CA GLY A 310 -27.16 -5.48 -4.80
C GLY A 310 -26.28 -5.79 -6.01
N GLN A 311 -26.41 -6.99 -6.58
CA GLN A 311 -25.68 -7.38 -7.80
C GLN A 311 -26.09 -6.53 -9.02
N ARG A 312 -27.39 -6.27 -9.21
CA ARG A 312 -27.87 -5.38 -10.28
C ARG A 312 -27.35 -3.95 -10.13
N ASN A 313 -27.39 -3.41 -8.91
CA ASN A 313 -26.87 -2.07 -8.63
C ASN A 313 -25.34 -2.01 -8.88
N MET A 314 -24.60 -3.03 -8.46
CA MET A 314 -23.17 -3.13 -8.73
C MET A 314 -22.87 -3.16 -10.23
N ALA A 315 -23.61 -3.95 -11.01
CA ALA A 315 -23.45 -4.00 -12.46
C ALA A 315 -23.75 -2.64 -13.12
N ALA A 316 -24.77 -1.92 -12.66
CA ALA A 316 -25.10 -0.58 -13.15
C ALA A 316 -23.99 0.45 -12.83
N LEU A 317 -23.41 0.38 -11.64
CA LEU A 317 -22.28 1.22 -11.26
C LEU A 317 -21.04 0.90 -12.11
N LEU A 318 -20.70 -0.39 -12.25
CA LEU A 318 -19.59 -0.85 -13.07
C LEU A 318 -19.71 -0.42 -14.53
N GLY A 319 -20.91 -0.48 -15.12
CA GLY A 319 -21.15 -0.06 -16.49
C GLY A 319 -20.75 1.38 -16.79
N GLN A 320 -20.62 2.23 -15.77
CA GLN A 320 -20.25 3.64 -15.89
C GLN A 320 -18.88 3.97 -15.23
N ALA A 321 -18.28 3.02 -14.51
CA ALA A 321 -17.00 3.23 -13.84
C ALA A 321 -15.83 3.28 -14.85
N HIS A 322 -14.80 4.05 -14.53
CA HIS A 322 -13.53 4.05 -15.24
C HIS A 322 -12.51 3.15 -14.49
N VAL A 323 -12.65 3.05 -13.18
CA VAL A 323 -11.78 2.26 -12.31
C VAL A 323 -12.63 1.43 -11.36
N LEU A 324 -12.28 0.15 -11.17
CA LEU A 324 -12.70 -0.66 -10.04
C LEU A 324 -11.48 -0.96 -9.17
N LEU A 325 -11.55 -0.57 -7.92
CA LEU A 325 -10.50 -0.78 -6.92
C LEU A 325 -10.97 -1.73 -5.83
N GLN A 326 -10.21 -2.79 -5.55
CA GLN A 326 -10.53 -3.77 -4.52
C GLN A 326 -9.30 -4.21 -3.72
N GLY A 327 -9.51 -4.63 -2.47
CA GLY A 327 -8.49 -5.16 -1.55
C GLY A 327 -8.91 -6.45 -0.86
N TYR A 328 -9.87 -7.18 -1.43
CA TYR A 328 -10.25 -8.50 -0.93
C TYR A 328 -9.19 -9.53 -1.29
N ARG A 329 -9.17 -10.63 -0.55
CA ARG A 329 -8.28 -11.75 -0.85
C ARG A 329 -8.46 -12.22 -2.30
N PRO A 330 -7.39 -12.65 -2.98
CA PRO A 330 -7.49 -13.24 -4.30
C PRO A 330 -8.59 -14.30 -4.36
N GLY A 331 -9.43 -14.26 -5.39
CA GLY A 331 -10.56 -15.16 -5.56
C GLY A 331 -11.83 -14.83 -4.75
N ALA A 332 -11.77 -13.94 -3.77
CA ALA A 332 -12.92 -13.66 -2.89
C ALA A 332 -14.12 -13.00 -3.62
N LEU A 333 -13.87 -12.33 -4.73
CA LEU A 333 -14.89 -11.68 -5.56
C LEU A 333 -15.32 -12.53 -6.77
N ASP A 334 -14.65 -13.64 -7.04
CA ASP A 334 -14.86 -14.45 -8.25
C ASP A 334 -16.26 -15.07 -8.27
N ALA A 335 -16.74 -15.57 -7.12
CA ALA A 335 -18.08 -16.09 -6.97
C ALA A 335 -19.20 -15.05 -7.18
N LEU A 336 -18.85 -13.76 -7.19
CA LEU A 336 -19.75 -12.64 -7.45
C LEU A 336 -19.64 -12.14 -8.90
N GLY A 337 -18.84 -12.78 -9.77
CA GLY A 337 -18.58 -12.35 -11.13
C GLY A 337 -17.78 -11.05 -11.23
N LEU A 338 -17.04 -10.70 -10.18
CA LEU A 338 -16.25 -9.48 -10.09
C LEU A 338 -14.73 -9.75 -10.25
N GLU A 339 -14.36 -10.90 -10.83
CA GLU A 339 -12.98 -11.15 -11.23
C GLU A 339 -12.56 -10.24 -12.41
N PRO A 340 -11.26 -9.95 -12.57
CA PRO A 340 -10.77 -8.96 -13.53
C PRO A 340 -11.30 -9.14 -14.95
N GLN A 341 -11.30 -10.38 -15.47
CA GLN A 341 -11.74 -10.68 -16.84
C GLN A 341 -13.25 -10.49 -17.03
N SER A 342 -14.07 -10.85 -16.06
CA SER A 342 -15.52 -10.64 -16.11
C SER A 342 -15.87 -9.16 -16.05
N VAL A 343 -15.19 -8.40 -15.19
CA VAL A 343 -15.36 -6.95 -15.10
C VAL A 343 -14.93 -6.27 -16.41
N ALA A 344 -13.82 -6.71 -17.03
CA ALA A 344 -13.39 -6.17 -18.33
C ALA A 344 -14.39 -6.49 -19.45
N ARG A 345 -15.03 -7.66 -19.42
CA ARG A 345 -16.13 -7.98 -20.38
C ARG A 345 -17.38 -7.13 -20.14
N LEU A 346 -17.75 -6.90 -18.89
CA LEU A 346 -18.89 -6.05 -18.52
C LEU A 346 -18.66 -4.58 -18.87
N ARG A 347 -17.44 -4.10 -18.65
CA ARG A 347 -17.03 -2.71 -18.88
C ARG A 347 -15.70 -2.66 -19.66
N PRO A 348 -15.74 -2.86 -21.01
CA PRO A 348 -14.53 -2.73 -21.82
C PRO A 348 -13.86 -1.35 -21.64
N GLY A 349 -12.54 -1.34 -21.47
CA GLY A 349 -11.77 -0.13 -21.20
C GLY A 349 -11.68 0.24 -19.71
N ILE A 350 -12.09 -0.63 -18.79
CA ILE A 350 -11.94 -0.41 -17.34
C ILE A 350 -10.51 -0.64 -16.89
N VAL A 351 -10.09 0.13 -15.89
CA VAL A 351 -8.90 -0.16 -15.08
C VAL A 351 -9.35 -0.92 -13.84
N TYR A 352 -8.91 -2.16 -13.71
CA TYR A 352 -9.15 -3.00 -12.52
C TYR A 352 -7.93 -2.93 -11.62
N ALA A 353 -8.06 -2.49 -10.39
CA ALA A 353 -6.95 -2.36 -9.45
C ALA A 353 -7.12 -3.30 -8.25
N SER A 354 -6.08 -4.03 -7.90
CA SER A 354 -6.10 -4.98 -6.79
C SER A 354 -4.92 -4.77 -5.84
N LEU A 355 -5.23 -4.81 -4.55
CA LEU A 355 -4.25 -4.83 -3.47
C LEU A 355 -4.30 -6.19 -2.78
N SER A 356 -3.12 -6.72 -2.41
CA SER A 356 -3.00 -7.95 -1.60
C SER A 356 -1.88 -7.82 -0.57
N ALA A 357 -1.91 -8.64 0.47
CA ALA A 357 -0.84 -8.64 1.46
C ALA A 357 0.45 -9.30 0.92
N TYR A 358 0.31 -10.47 0.30
CA TYR A 358 1.45 -11.32 -0.08
C TYR A 358 1.56 -11.58 -1.59
N GLY A 359 0.81 -10.86 -2.43
CA GLY A 359 0.77 -11.10 -3.87
C GLY A 359 -0.29 -12.13 -4.25
N ARG A 360 -0.35 -12.50 -5.55
CA ARG A 360 -1.37 -13.40 -6.11
C ARG A 360 -0.80 -14.77 -6.51
N SER A 361 0.45 -15.04 -6.19
CA SER A 361 1.14 -16.29 -6.47
C SER A 361 1.96 -16.76 -5.27
N GLY A 362 2.36 -18.04 -5.29
CA GLY A 362 3.10 -18.65 -4.20
C GLY A 362 2.18 -19.22 -3.10
N PRO A 363 2.76 -19.87 -2.09
CA PRO A 363 2.01 -20.62 -1.07
C PRO A 363 1.13 -19.74 -0.16
N TRP A 364 1.32 -18.42 -0.14
CA TRP A 364 0.55 -17.50 0.68
C TRP A 364 -0.34 -16.55 -0.12
N ALA A 365 -0.64 -16.87 -1.38
CA ALA A 365 -1.49 -16.04 -2.23
C ALA A 365 -2.86 -15.74 -1.59
N ASP A 366 -3.44 -16.71 -0.88
CA ASP A 366 -4.75 -16.59 -0.22
C ASP A 366 -4.67 -16.11 1.23
N ARG A 367 -3.44 -15.84 1.73
CA ARG A 367 -3.25 -15.52 3.14
C ARG A 367 -3.69 -14.10 3.44
N ARG A 368 -4.38 -13.92 4.58
CA ARG A 368 -4.70 -12.59 5.12
C ARG A 368 -3.45 -11.93 5.67
N GLY A 369 -3.36 -10.61 5.54
CA GLY A 369 -2.29 -9.82 6.12
C GLY A 369 -2.67 -8.36 6.22
N PHE A 370 -1.94 -7.66 7.05
CA PHE A 370 -1.97 -6.21 7.24
C PHE A 370 -0.53 -5.72 7.28
N ASP A 371 -0.30 -4.43 7.11
CA ASP A 371 1.02 -3.80 7.16
C ASP A 371 1.90 -4.36 8.29
N SER A 372 1.43 -4.26 9.51
CA SER A 372 2.18 -4.63 10.71
C SER A 372 2.59 -6.11 10.75
N LEU A 373 1.79 -7.01 10.15
CA LEU A 373 2.13 -8.42 10.01
C LEU A 373 3.16 -8.63 8.92
N VAL A 374 3.04 -7.91 7.80
CA VAL A 374 4.02 -7.97 6.71
C VAL A 374 5.38 -7.44 7.17
N GLN A 375 5.43 -6.34 7.94
CA GLN A 375 6.67 -5.88 8.58
C GLN A 375 7.32 -6.99 9.42
N THR A 376 6.51 -7.73 10.20
CA THR A 376 6.99 -8.80 11.08
C THR A 376 7.51 -10.00 10.28
N VAL A 377 6.75 -10.46 9.30
CA VAL A 377 7.09 -11.61 8.45
C VAL A 377 8.32 -11.35 7.59
N CYS A 378 8.40 -10.17 6.96
CA CYS A 378 9.48 -9.82 6.04
C CYS A 378 10.81 -9.48 6.72
N GLY A 379 10.89 -9.58 8.05
CA GLY A 379 12.11 -9.32 8.80
C GLY A 379 12.39 -7.85 9.09
N ILE A 380 11.47 -6.94 8.74
CA ILE A 380 11.65 -5.50 8.98
C ILE A 380 11.70 -5.21 10.48
N ASN A 381 10.75 -5.77 11.26
CA ASN A 381 10.75 -5.54 12.71
C ASN A 381 11.98 -6.12 13.41
N TRP A 382 12.54 -7.21 12.87
CA TRP A 382 13.80 -7.79 13.35
C TRP A 382 14.98 -6.82 13.09
N ALA A 383 15.15 -6.41 11.84
CA ALA A 383 16.24 -5.53 11.42
C ALA A 383 16.18 -4.16 12.10
N GLU A 384 14.98 -3.59 12.25
CA GLU A 384 14.74 -2.33 12.96
C GLU A 384 15.12 -2.46 14.46
N GLY A 385 14.75 -3.56 15.11
CA GLY A 385 15.14 -3.85 16.48
C GLY A 385 16.66 -3.92 16.65
N GLN A 386 17.34 -4.59 15.73
CA GLN A 386 18.81 -4.69 15.72
C GLN A 386 19.49 -3.32 15.53
N ALA A 387 19.01 -2.54 14.55
CA ALA A 387 19.56 -1.22 14.27
C ALA A 387 19.47 -0.26 15.47
N PHE A 388 18.40 -0.38 16.27
CA PHE A 388 18.20 0.43 17.48
C PHE A 388 18.77 -0.21 18.76
N GLY A 389 19.46 -1.35 18.67
CA GLY A 389 19.99 -2.06 19.84
C GLY A 389 18.90 -2.55 20.81
N SER A 390 17.68 -2.79 20.31
CA SER A 390 16.57 -3.27 21.14
C SER A 390 16.77 -4.72 21.56
N THR A 391 16.31 -5.09 22.74
CA THR A 391 16.33 -6.49 23.23
C THR A 391 15.28 -7.39 22.54
N GLY A 392 14.42 -6.79 21.70
CA GLY A 392 13.35 -7.48 20.95
C GLY A 392 13.09 -6.81 19.62
N LEU A 393 11.95 -7.16 19.02
CA LEU A 393 11.53 -6.59 17.75
C LEU A 393 11.07 -5.14 17.92
N ARG A 394 11.28 -4.34 16.87
CA ARG A 394 10.81 -2.96 16.82
C ARG A 394 9.93 -2.77 15.58
N ALA A 395 8.71 -2.25 15.77
CA ALA A 395 7.88 -1.84 14.65
C ALA A 395 8.41 -0.56 14.02
N LEU A 396 8.19 -0.38 12.72
CA LEU A 396 8.38 0.93 12.08
C LEU A 396 7.47 1.97 12.74
N PRO A 397 7.86 3.24 12.74
CA PRO A 397 7.09 4.31 13.38
C PRO A 397 5.73 4.56 12.72
N LEU A 398 5.53 4.05 11.49
CA LEU A 398 4.36 4.28 10.64
C LEU A 398 3.86 2.97 10.02
N GLN A 399 2.60 2.94 9.57
CA GLN A 399 2.07 1.88 8.69
C GLN A 399 2.51 2.16 7.24
N ILE A 400 3.83 2.22 7.05
CA ILE A 400 4.47 2.74 5.83
C ILE A 400 4.23 1.86 4.61
N LEU A 401 4.05 0.54 4.82
CA LEU A 401 3.77 -0.38 3.71
C LEU A 401 2.37 -0.14 3.14
N ASP A 402 1.37 0.09 4.00
CA ASP A 402 0.01 0.42 3.59
C ASP A 402 -0.04 1.75 2.84
N TYR A 403 0.57 2.81 3.40
CA TYR A 403 0.56 4.12 2.76
C TYR A 403 1.33 4.11 1.43
N SER A 404 2.53 3.54 1.41
CA SER A 404 3.31 3.43 0.16
C SER A 404 2.60 2.57 -0.87
N ALA A 405 1.98 1.43 -0.46
CA ALA A 405 1.19 0.60 -1.37
C ALA A 405 -0.02 1.35 -1.92
N GLY A 406 -0.68 2.16 -1.10
CA GLY A 406 -1.81 2.99 -1.51
C GLY A 406 -1.42 4.02 -2.56
N PHE A 407 -0.36 4.79 -2.33
CA PHE A 407 0.14 5.77 -3.30
C PHE A 407 0.69 5.11 -4.58
N LEU A 408 1.38 3.97 -4.47
CA LEU A 408 1.83 3.20 -5.63
C LEU A 408 0.66 2.62 -6.43
N LEU A 409 -0.43 2.24 -5.76
CA LEU A 409 -1.63 1.76 -6.42
C LEU A 409 -2.36 2.90 -7.15
N ALA A 410 -2.44 4.11 -6.55
CA ALA A 410 -2.93 5.31 -7.22
C ALA A 410 -2.08 5.63 -8.46
N PHE A 411 -0.76 5.67 -8.32
CA PHE A 411 0.17 5.83 -9.44
C PHE A 411 -0.06 4.81 -10.57
N GLY A 412 -0.21 3.52 -10.21
CA GLY A 412 -0.47 2.47 -11.20
C GLY A 412 -1.82 2.63 -11.90
N ILE A 413 -2.86 3.08 -11.18
CA ILE A 413 -4.19 3.39 -11.74
C ILE A 413 -4.06 4.55 -12.73
N GLU A 414 -3.39 5.62 -12.36
CA GLU A 414 -3.16 6.80 -13.21
C GLU A 414 -2.38 6.44 -14.47
N ALA A 415 -1.32 5.63 -14.34
CA ALA A 415 -0.56 5.12 -15.48
C ALA A 415 -1.43 4.25 -16.41
N ALA A 416 -2.29 3.39 -15.84
CA ALA A 416 -3.20 2.55 -16.60
C ALA A 416 -4.31 3.37 -17.29
N LEU A 417 -4.82 4.42 -16.65
CA LEU A 417 -5.77 5.36 -17.26
C LEU A 417 -5.14 6.09 -18.45
N TYR A 418 -3.88 6.52 -18.33
CA TYR A 418 -3.15 7.10 -19.44
C TYR A 418 -3.00 6.12 -20.60
N ARG A 419 -2.60 4.87 -20.33
CA ARG A 419 -2.51 3.81 -21.35
C ARG A 419 -3.88 3.53 -22.00
N GLN A 420 -4.93 3.44 -21.20
CA GLN A 420 -6.29 3.22 -21.71
C GLN A 420 -6.71 4.34 -22.68
N ALA A 421 -6.41 5.60 -22.34
CA ALA A 421 -6.76 6.74 -23.18
C ALA A 421 -5.92 6.84 -24.47
N THR A 422 -4.68 6.35 -24.47
CA THR A 422 -3.75 6.45 -25.60
C THR A 422 -3.63 5.17 -26.44
N GLN A 423 -3.80 4.00 -25.81
CA GLN A 423 -3.60 2.69 -26.42
C GLN A 423 -4.90 1.87 -26.48
N GLY A 424 -5.92 2.26 -25.68
CA GLY A 424 -7.13 1.47 -25.49
C GLY A 424 -6.92 0.30 -24.53
N GLY A 425 -7.87 -0.65 -24.55
CA GLY A 425 -7.83 -1.86 -23.75
C GLY A 425 -8.26 -1.66 -22.30
N SER A 426 -8.49 -2.80 -21.62
CA SER A 426 -8.74 -2.88 -20.19
C SER A 426 -7.44 -3.28 -19.49
N TRP A 427 -7.18 -2.73 -18.31
CA TRP A 427 -5.91 -2.89 -17.62
C TRP A 427 -6.07 -3.41 -16.20
N HIS A 428 -5.18 -4.30 -15.77
CA HIS A 428 -5.09 -4.78 -14.40
C HIS A 428 -3.87 -4.19 -13.70
N VAL A 429 -4.11 -3.43 -12.64
CA VAL A 429 -3.08 -2.87 -11.77
C VAL A 429 -3.01 -3.70 -10.48
N GLN A 430 -1.81 -4.10 -10.08
CA GLN A 430 -1.61 -4.91 -8.88
C GLN A 430 -0.44 -4.39 -8.05
N VAL A 431 -0.67 -4.29 -6.73
CA VAL A 431 0.34 -3.98 -5.73
C VAL A 431 0.19 -4.95 -4.56
N SER A 432 1.29 -5.33 -3.91
CA SER A 432 1.23 -6.11 -2.67
C SER A 432 2.13 -5.52 -1.59
N LEU A 433 1.68 -5.61 -0.34
CA LEU A 433 2.42 -5.10 0.81
C LEU A 433 3.79 -5.76 0.96
N ALA A 434 3.88 -7.08 0.72
CA ALA A 434 5.15 -7.80 0.79
C ALA A 434 6.13 -7.36 -0.30
N ARG A 435 5.66 -6.97 -1.49
CA ARG A 435 6.53 -6.43 -2.54
C ARG A 435 7.01 -5.01 -2.21
N VAL A 436 6.15 -4.21 -1.59
CA VAL A 436 6.54 -2.90 -1.04
C VAL A 436 7.56 -3.06 0.07
N ALA A 437 7.40 -4.06 0.95
CA ALA A 437 8.40 -4.37 1.99
C ALA A 437 9.76 -4.72 1.38
N GLN A 438 9.82 -5.55 0.33
CA GLN A 438 11.06 -5.87 -0.38
C GLN A 438 11.67 -4.64 -1.07
N TRP A 439 10.83 -3.76 -1.62
CA TRP A 439 11.29 -2.50 -2.20
C TRP A 439 11.91 -1.59 -1.14
N LEU A 440 11.27 -1.43 0.02
CA LEU A 440 11.83 -0.67 1.14
C LEU A 440 13.17 -1.27 1.61
N GLN A 441 13.25 -2.60 1.74
CA GLN A 441 14.48 -3.29 2.12
C GLN A 441 15.60 -3.10 1.07
N SER A 442 15.27 -3.08 -0.21
CA SER A 442 16.25 -2.90 -1.30
C SER A 442 16.89 -1.51 -1.33
N MET A 443 16.30 -0.52 -0.68
CA MET A 443 16.89 0.81 -0.51
C MET A 443 18.09 0.81 0.41
N GLY A 444 18.26 -0.22 1.25
CA GLY A 444 19.26 -0.30 2.30
C GLY A 444 18.80 0.31 3.61
N GLN A 445 19.67 0.27 4.60
CA GLN A 445 19.45 0.85 5.94
C GLN A 445 20.47 1.96 6.20
N ARG A 446 20.07 2.93 7.01
CA ARG A 446 20.92 4.02 7.50
C ARG A 446 21.25 3.79 8.97
N PRO A 447 22.43 4.24 9.44
CA PRO A 447 22.69 4.32 10.87
C PRO A 447 21.60 5.14 11.56
N VAL A 448 21.15 4.66 12.70
CA VAL A 448 20.18 5.40 13.54
C VAL A 448 20.91 6.04 14.70
N SER A 449 20.54 7.27 15.00
CA SER A 449 20.88 7.92 16.27
C SER A 449 19.70 7.82 17.23
N ALA A 450 19.94 7.92 18.51
CA ALA A 450 18.87 8.05 19.50
C ALA A 450 18.11 9.37 19.23
N ALA A 451 17.09 9.28 18.39
CA ALA A 451 16.22 10.41 18.07
C ALA A 451 15.07 10.48 19.09
N PRO A 452 14.56 11.66 19.40
CA PRO A 452 13.37 11.80 20.21
C PRO A 452 12.19 11.06 19.56
N ALA A 453 11.22 10.63 20.37
CA ALA A 453 9.97 10.07 19.86
C ALA A 453 9.31 11.06 18.89
N PRO A 454 8.63 10.58 17.82
CA PRO A 454 7.90 11.45 16.91
C PRO A 454 6.93 12.36 17.68
N ALA A 455 6.77 13.59 17.21
CA ALA A 455 5.75 14.47 17.77
C ALA A 455 4.36 13.80 17.62
N SER A 456 3.59 13.79 18.69
CA SER A 456 2.26 13.18 18.70
C SER A 456 1.27 13.90 17.78
N VAL A 457 1.49 15.19 17.50
CA VAL A 457 0.66 16.03 16.63
C VAL A 457 1.53 16.61 15.53
N PRO A 458 1.15 16.41 14.25
CA PRO A 458 1.85 17.02 13.12
C PRO A 458 1.78 18.56 13.16
N PRO A 459 2.72 19.26 12.48
CA PRO A 459 2.70 20.71 12.33
C PRO A 459 1.34 21.22 11.83
N ALA A 460 0.84 22.31 12.41
CA ALA A 460 -0.46 22.89 12.05
C ALA A 460 -0.57 23.22 10.56
N ALA A 461 0.56 23.57 9.92
CA ALA A 461 0.63 23.83 8.48
C ALA A 461 0.25 22.63 7.59
N TYR A 462 0.36 21.42 8.11
CA TYR A 462 -0.02 20.18 7.38
C TYR A 462 -1.48 19.77 7.64
N LEU A 463 -2.15 20.40 8.60
CA LEU A 463 -3.49 20.01 9.03
C LEU A 463 -4.59 20.84 8.34
N GLU A 464 -5.73 20.22 8.16
CA GLU A 464 -6.99 20.87 7.76
C GLU A 464 -8.13 20.40 8.67
N THR A 465 -9.19 21.17 8.70
CA THR A 465 -10.41 20.84 9.46
C THR A 465 -11.59 20.88 8.52
N MET A 466 -12.49 19.89 8.64
CA MET A 466 -13.74 19.82 7.89
C MET A 466 -14.86 19.23 8.75
N ASP A 467 -16.09 19.68 8.53
CA ASP A 467 -17.26 19.03 9.07
C ASP A 467 -17.62 17.82 8.22
N THR A 468 -17.75 16.64 8.85
CA THR A 468 -18.00 15.35 8.21
C THR A 468 -19.20 14.66 8.82
N GLY A 469 -19.65 13.57 8.20
CA GLY A 469 -20.68 12.73 8.79
C GLY A 469 -20.24 11.99 10.07
N PHE A 470 -18.95 12.06 10.42
CA PHE A 470 -18.40 11.49 11.66
C PHE A 470 -18.24 12.54 12.78
N GLY A 471 -18.44 13.81 12.50
CA GLY A 471 -18.13 14.93 13.38
C GLY A 471 -17.11 15.89 12.75
N ARG A 472 -16.60 16.81 13.55
CA ARG A 472 -15.57 17.78 13.11
C ARG A 472 -14.21 17.11 13.06
N LEU A 473 -13.83 16.71 11.86
CA LEU A 473 -12.55 16.04 11.57
C LEU A 473 -11.43 17.07 11.42
N ARG A 474 -10.32 16.86 12.12
CA ARG A 474 -9.04 17.53 11.88
C ARG A 474 -8.01 16.48 11.51
N ALA A 475 -7.44 16.57 10.30
CA ALA A 475 -6.55 15.55 9.77
C ALA A 475 -5.46 16.16 8.88
N VAL A 476 -4.46 15.38 8.50
CA VAL A 476 -3.40 15.82 7.60
C VAL A 476 -3.94 15.97 6.19
N ARG A 477 -3.62 17.09 5.52
CA ARG A 477 -3.97 17.33 4.11
C ARG A 477 -3.24 16.35 3.18
N HIS A 478 -3.72 16.21 1.96
CA HIS A 478 -3.00 15.45 0.94
C HIS A 478 -1.67 16.13 0.59
N SER A 479 -0.60 15.35 0.56
CA SER A 479 0.77 15.87 0.49
C SER A 479 1.32 16.06 -0.93
N ALA A 480 0.66 15.52 -1.98
CA ALA A 480 0.99 15.86 -3.37
C ALA A 480 0.27 17.14 -3.79
N VAL A 481 1.00 18.22 -3.96
CA VAL A 481 0.44 19.52 -4.32
C VAL A 481 0.81 19.88 -5.76
N LEU A 482 -0.18 19.96 -6.64
CA LEU A 482 -0.02 20.40 -8.02
C LEU A 482 -0.13 21.92 -8.08
N GLN A 483 0.91 22.61 -8.54
CA GLN A 483 0.99 24.05 -8.52
C GLN A 483 -0.07 24.69 -9.43
N GLY A 484 -0.82 25.63 -8.89
CA GLY A 484 -1.87 26.35 -9.63
C GLY A 484 -3.20 25.60 -9.77
N LEU A 485 -3.30 24.36 -9.27
CA LEU A 485 -4.54 23.60 -9.27
C LEU A 485 -5.21 23.61 -7.88
N PRO A 486 -6.55 23.47 -7.82
CA PRO A 486 -7.26 23.41 -6.56
C PRO A 486 -6.79 22.21 -5.71
N SER A 487 -6.50 22.44 -4.44
CA SER A 487 -6.23 21.42 -3.45
C SER A 487 -7.50 21.13 -2.60
N GLY A 488 -7.49 20.02 -1.84
CA GLY A 488 -8.56 19.63 -0.94
C GLY A 488 -9.52 18.61 -1.55
N TRP A 489 -10.63 18.35 -0.87
CA TRP A 489 -11.51 17.22 -1.12
C TRP A 489 -12.83 17.67 -1.76
N PRO A 490 -13.35 16.97 -2.80
CA PRO A 490 -14.63 17.31 -3.40
C PRO A 490 -15.83 17.05 -2.47
N HIS A 491 -15.70 16.11 -1.55
CA HIS A 491 -16.74 15.74 -0.59
C HIS A 491 -16.18 15.65 0.81
N ALA A 492 -16.97 16.01 1.81
CA ALA A 492 -16.72 15.64 3.20
C ALA A 492 -16.94 14.14 3.39
N GLY A 493 -16.13 13.50 4.26
CA GLY A 493 -16.27 12.08 4.55
C GLY A 493 -17.64 11.73 5.14
N GLN A 494 -18.21 10.60 4.73
CA GLN A 494 -19.49 10.10 5.21
C GLN A 494 -19.34 8.67 5.78
N PRO A 495 -20.12 8.30 6.81
CA PRO A 495 -20.24 6.92 7.27
C PRO A 495 -20.70 5.99 6.14
N PRO A 496 -20.47 4.66 6.27
CA PRO A 496 -20.98 3.70 5.31
C PRO A 496 -22.49 3.80 5.11
N GLY A 497 -22.94 4.07 3.88
CA GLY A 497 -24.37 4.25 3.54
C GLY A 497 -24.88 5.67 3.69
N GLY A 498 -24.02 6.65 3.92
CA GLY A 498 -24.41 8.06 3.94
C GLY A 498 -24.88 8.60 2.60
N ASP A 499 -24.53 7.91 1.50
CA ASP A 499 -24.92 8.25 0.13
C ASP A 499 -25.66 7.13 -0.55
N GLN A 500 -26.38 7.48 -1.63
CA GLN A 500 -27.02 6.50 -2.50
C GLN A 500 -26.02 5.79 -3.42
N PRO A 501 -26.23 4.49 -3.76
CA PRO A 501 -25.37 3.76 -4.67
C PRO A 501 -25.61 4.13 -6.14
N CYS A 502 -25.30 5.36 -6.50
CA CYS A 502 -25.42 5.90 -7.87
C CYS A 502 -24.29 6.89 -8.18
N TRP A 503 -24.03 7.11 -9.47
CA TRP A 503 -23.07 8.14 -9.93
C TRP A 503 -23.72 9.52 -10.01
#